data_3f373f01398a6fe8b6fa3d88f1097788
#
_entry.id   3f373f01398a6fe8b6fa3d88f1097788
#
_cell.length_a   1.000
_cell.length_b   1.000
_cell.length_c   1.000
_cell.angle_alpha   90.00
_cell.angle_beta   90.00
_cell.angle_gamma   90.00
#
_symmetry.space_group_name_H-M   'P 1'
#
loop_
_entity.id
_entity.type
_entity.pdbx_description
1 polymer ?
#
loop_
_entity_poly.entity_id
_entity_poly.type
_entity_poly.pdbx_seq_one_letter_code
_entity_poly.pdbx_strand_id
1 'polypeptide(L)'
;EFLEISRQSNYPTRKIYPDFEYVNLELKKRDMTLELLWQEYVAQYANGLSYSRFCEVFRNFQKKRHASMRQFYKSGEALLVDFCGRTVEITSPIDGSKSYAQVFVGVLGASGYTFTYAVPSQKTEHWLECFIKAFEHIGGVPETIITDNLKAAVIKNNKSGLELQKDFEDFAAHYDFAILPTRPRKPKDKSPAEVAVQIVQRSILAALRNQKFFSIEELNRAIQEKMDIINRKTTRRFTISRFE
;
A
#
# COMPACT_ATOMS: atom_id res chain seq x y z
N GLU A 1 7.90 40.44 -65.37
CA GLU A 1 8.11 40.40 -63.89
C GLU A 1 7.11 39.47 -63.26
N PHE A 2 7.49 38.26 -63.11
CA PHE A 2 6.68 37.26 -62.35
C PHE A 2 7.19 37.24 -60.93
N LEU A 3 6.35 37.68 -59.95
CA LEU A 3 6.58 37.55 -58.56
C LEU A 3 6.30 36.10 -58.17
N GLU A 4 7.34 35.31 -57.90
CA GLU A 4 7.27 34.03 -57.22
C GLU A 4 6.89 34.25 -55.76
N ILE A 5 5.61 34.04 -55.45
CA ILE A 5 5.14 33.93 -54.08
C ILE A 5 5.59 32.55 -53.57
N SER A 6 6.70 32.51 -52.86
CA SER A 6 7.12 31.30 -52.13
C SER A 6 6.07 30.96 -51.09
N ARG A 7 5.22 29.97 -51.37
CA ARG A 7 4.34 29.34 -50.42
C ARG A 7 5.24 28.60 -49.39
N GLN A 8 5.48 29.26 -48.26
CA GLN A 8 5.97 28.51 -47.06
C GLN A 8 4.95 27.45 -46.71
N SER A 9 5.31 26.19 -46.92
CA SER A 9 4.50 25.05 -46.54
C SER A 9 4.47 24.96 -45.01
N ASN A 10 3.34 25.32 -44.43
CA ASN A 10 3.04 25.16 -43.01
C ASN A 10 2.75 23.68 -42.68
N TYR A 11 3.69 22.77 -42.95
CA TYR A 11 3.64 21.44 -42.35
C TYR A 11 4.15 21.57 -40.92
N PRO A 12 3.42 21.05 -39.91
CA PRO A 12 3.91 21.06 -38.55
C PRO A 12 5.19 20.25 -38.52
N THR A 13 6.32 20.90 -38.27
CA THR A 13 7.62 20.27 -38.11
C THR A 13 7.51 19.20 -37.04
N ARG A 14 7.73 17.94 -37.42
CA ARG A 14 7.62 16.76 -36.54
C ARG A 14 8.51 17.00 -35.34
N LYS A 15 7.91 17.08 -34.15
CA LYS A 15 8.65 17.27 -32.90
C LYS A 15 9.59 16.09 -32.66
N ILE A 16 10.83 16.39 -32.32
CA ILE A 16 11.83 15.36 -31.96
C ILE A 16 11.59 14.95 -30.52
N TYR A 17 11.36 13.66 -30.29
CA TYR A 17 11.18 13.14 -28.95
C TYR A 17 12.53 12.78 -28.32
N PRO A 18 12.73 13.06 -27.02
CA PRO A 18 13.96 12.68 -26.34
C PRO A 18 14.04 11.16 -26.14
N ASP A 19 15.25 10.66 -25.98
CA ASP A 19 15.47 9.29 -25.51
C ASP A 19 15.14 9.19 -24.00
N PHE A 20 13.97 8.70 -23.69
CA PHE A 20 13.52 8.55 -22.30
C PHE A 20 14.20 7.41 -21.54
N GLU A 21 14.88 6.48 -22.22
CA GLU A 21 15.78 5.51 -21.57
C GLU A 21 16.98 6.23 -20.99
N TYR A 22 17.63 7.08 -21.78
CA TYR A 22 18.73 7.91 -21.34
C TYR A 22 18.30 8.85 -20.19
N VAL A 23 17.20 9.56 -20.32
CA VAL A 23 16.65 10.44 -19.26
C VAL A 23 16.45 9.65 -17.95
N ASN A 24 15.91 8.43 -18.02
CA ASN A 24 15.66 7.61 -16.84
C ASN A 24 16.94 7.06 -16.21
N LEU A 25 18.00 6.84 -16.98
CA LEU A 25 19.33 6.45 -16.48
C LEU A 25 20.03 7.63 -15.79
N GLU A 26 19.99 8.82 -16.42
CA GLU A 26 20.60 10.02 -15.87
C GLU A 26 19.96 10.45 -14.53
N LEU A 27 18.64 10.37 -14.41
CA LEU A 27 17.92 10.69 -13.16
C LEU A 27 18.32 9.81 -11.95
N LYS A 28 19.02 8.71 -12.16
CA LYS A 28 19.54 7.89 -11.06
C LYS A 28 20.86 8.43 -10.49
N LYS A 29 21.51 9.32 -11.21
CA LYS A 29 22.75 9.95 -10.74
C LYS A 29 22.42 11.00 -9.68
N ARG A 30 23.37 11.23 -8.81
CA ARG A 30 23.25 12.22 -7.73
C ARG A 30 23.02 13.62 -8.32
N ASP A 31 22.12 14.38 -7.70
CA ASP A 31 21.82 15.79 -7.99
C ASP A 31 21.24 16.06 -9.41
N MET A 32 20.89 15.01 -10.18
CA MET A 32 20.25 15.17 -11.48
C MET A 32 18.76 15.47 -11.34
N THR A 33 18.27 16.45 -12.11
CA THR A 33 16.87 16.86 -12.14
C THR A 33 16.25 16.68 -13.52
N LEU A 34 14.93 16.48 -13.55
CA LEU A 34 14.20 16.38 -14.82
C LEU A 34 14.25 17.68 -15.62
N GLU A 35 14.32 18.82 -14.92
CA GLU A 35 14.43 20.13 -15.51
C GLU A 35 15.78 20.34 -16.23
N LEU A 36 16.89 19.92 -15.58
CA LEU A 36 18.22 19.99 -16.19
C LEU A 36 18.28 19.14 -17.48
N LEU A 37 17.77 17.91 -17.43
CA LEU A 37 17.74 17.02 -18.59
C LEU A 37 16.84 17.55 -19.71
N TRP A 38 15.77 18.26 -19.38
CA TRP A 38 14.95 18.95 -20.35
C TRP A 38 15.70 20.14 -20.98
N GLN A 39 16.44 20.93 -20.19
CA GLN A 39 17.27 22.05 -20.70
C GLN A 39 18.34 21.54 -21.67
N GLU A 40 19.04 20.47 -21.34
CA GLU A 40 20.03 19.81 -22.21
C GLU A 40 19.38 19.32 -23.53
N TYR A 41 18.20 18.71 -23.44
CA TYR A 41 17.46 18.27 -24.62
C TYR A 41 17.05 19.42 -25.51
N VAL A 42 16.50 20.54 -24.99
CA VAL A 42 16.09 21.68 -25.76
C VAL A 42 17.28 22.41 -26.39
N ALA A 43 18.43 22.44 -25.71
CA ALA A 43 19.67 23.00 -26.25
C ALA A 43 20.14 22.26 -27.52
N GLN A 44 19.88 20.94 -27.62
CA GLN A 44 20.21 20.13 -28.79
C GLN A 44 19.14 20.20 -29.89
N TYR A 45 17.86 20.41 -29.52
CA TYR A 45 16.73 20.31 -30.45
C TYR A 45 15.82 21.55 -30.36
N ALA A 46 15.99 22.49 -31.25
CA ALA A 46 15.18 23.74 -31.31
C ALA A 46 13.66 23.49 -31.41
N ASN A 47 13.23 22.37 -32.00
CA ASN A 47 11.84 21.91 -32.08
C ASN A 47 11.45 20.90 -30.98
N GLY A 48 12.12 20.97 -29.83
CA GLY A 48 11.86 20.10 -28.71
C GLY A 48 10.49 20.26 -28.09
N LEU A 49 10.18 19.37 -27.13
CA LEU A 49 8.95 19.44 -26.35
C LEU A 49 9.04 20.56 -25.31
N SER A 50 7.91 21.24 -25.04
CA SER A 50 7.84 22.11 -23.85
C SER A 50 8.07 21.29 -22.57
N TYR A 51 8.53 21.93 -21.50
CA TYR A 51 8.80 21.25 -20.21
C TYR A 51 7.60 20.43 -19.70
N SER A 52 6.41 21.03 -19.73
CA SER A 52 5.18 20.35 -19.30
C SER A 52 4.91 19.07 -20.10
N ARG A 53 5.10 19.14 -21.42
CA ARG A 53 4.90 17.97 -22.30
C ARG A 53 6.00 16.93 -22.15
N PHE A 54 7.24 17.34 -21.96
CA PHE A 54 8.36 16.46 -21.64
C PHE A 54 8.09 15.67 -20.36
N CYS A 55 7.68 16.34 -19.28
CA CYS A 55 7.31 15.71 -18.01
C CYS A 55 6.11 14.76 -18.16
N GLU A 56 5.10 15.12 -18.96
CA GLU A 56 3.93 14.27 -19.20
C GLU A 56 4.32 12.99 -19.93
N VAL A 57 5.08 13.10 -21.03
CA VAL A 57 5.50 11.95 -21.83
C VAL A 57 6.45 11.06 -21.03
N PHE A 58 7.37 11.65 -20.25
CA PHE A 58 8.25 10.89 -19.35
C PHE A 58 7.47 10.13 -18.30
N ARG A 59 6.47 10.74 -17.66
CA ARG A 59 5.59 10.03 -16.72
C ARG A 59 4.85 8.86 -17.37
N ASN A 60 4.39 9.01 -18.61
CA ASN A 60 3.74 7.94 -19.35
C ASN A 60 4.73 6.82 -19.73
N PHE A 61 5.96 7.17 -20.09
CA PHE A 61 7.05 6.23 -20.32
C PHE A 61 7.36 5.42 -19.03
N GLN A 62 7.50 6.09 -17.89
CA GLN A 62 7.71 5.43 -16.61
C GLN A 62 6.54 4.50 -16.25
N LYS A 63 5.28 4.91 -16.46
CA LYS A 63 4.11 4.06 -16.21
C LYS A 63 4.13 2.78 -17.05
N LYS A 64 4.57 2.85 -18.32
CA LYS A 64 4.70 1.67 -19.19
C LYS A 64 5.80 0.73 -18.73
N ARG A 65 6.93 1.25 -18.25
CA ARG A 65 8.04 0.44 -17.70
C ARG A 65 7.74 -0.15 -16.33
N HIS A 66 6.98 0.58 -15.51
CA HIS A 66 6.49 0.12 -14.23
C HIS A 66 5.17 -0.64 -14.37
N ALA A 67 5.00 -1.41 -15.43
CA ALA A 67 4.01 -2.47 -15.44
C ALA A 67 4.35 -3.40 -14.26
N SER A 68 3.81 -3.08 -13.08
CA SER A 68 3.95 -3.94 -11.93
C SER A 68 3.16 -5.21 -12.24
N MET A 69 3.82 -6.35 -12.22
CA MET A 69 3.11 -7.62 -12.14
C MET A 69 2.22 -7.52 -10.89
N ARG A 70 0.92 -7.39 -11.11
CA ARG A 70 -0.06 -7.51 -10.03
C ARG A 70 0.04 -8.93 -9.52
N GLN A 71 0.24 -9.07 -8.23
CA GLN A 71 0.03 -10.35 -7.58
C GLN A 71 -1.48 -10.61 -7.60
N PHE A 72 -1.88 -11.75 -8.14
CA PHE A 72 -3.23 -12.24 -8.10
C PHE A 72 -3.26 -13.35 -7.05
N TYR A 73 -4.18 -13.20 -6.12
CA TYR A 73 -4.44 -14.20 -5.09
C TYR A 73 -5.78 -14.87 -5.38
N LYS A 74 -5.86 -16.16 -5.11
CA LYS A 74 -7.12 -16.91 -5.10
C LYS A 74 -7.90 -16.58 -3.82
N SER A 75 -9.20 -16.85 -3.83
CA SER A 75 -10.02 -16.74 -2.61
C SER A 75 -9.48 -17.68 -1.54
N GLY A 76 -9.28 -17.18 -0.32
CA GLY A 76 -8.73 -17.94 0.80
C GLY A 76 -7.20 -18.12 0.78
N GLU A 77 -6.49 -17.75 -0.30
CA GLU A 77 -5.06 -18.00 -0.42
C GLU A 77 -4.22 -17.15 0.53
N ALA A 78 -4.49 -15.85 0.65
CA ALA A 78 -3.61 -14.97 1.41
C ALA A 78 -4.36 -13.89 2.21
N LEU A 79 -3.95 -13.72 3.47
CA LEU A 79 -4.23 -12.56 4.31
C LEU A 79 -2.93 -11.75 4.47
N LEU A 80 -2.93 -10.52 3.97
CA LEU A 80 -1.83 -9.58 4.15
C LEU A 80 -2.12 -8.73 5.39
N VAL A 81 -1.15 -8.64 6.30
CA VAL A 81 -1.34 -7.95 7.59
C VAL A 81 -0.27 -6.91 7.85
N ASP A 82 -0.67 -5.86 8.55
CA ASP A 82 0.21 -4.78 8.99
C ASP A 82 -0.42 -4.05 10.19
N PHE A 83 0.36 -3.20 10.88
CA PHE A 83 -0.16 -2.24 11.85
C PHE A 83 -0.22 -0.85 11.25
N CYS A 84 -1.28 -0.10 11.57
CA CYS A 84 -1.29 1.33 11.30
C CYS A 84 -0.15 2.00 12.06
N GLY A 85 0.61 2.86 11.39
CA GLY A 85 1.61 3.69 12.09
C GLY A 85 0.97 4.75 13.02
N ARG A 86 -0.34 4.94 12.92
CA ARG A 86 -1.13 5.85 13.75
C ARG A 86 -1.84 5.08 14.85
N THR A 87 -1.68 5.55 16.10
CA THR A 87 -2.37 5.04 17.28
C THR A 87 -3.64 5.84 17.59
N VAL A 88 -4.51 5.28 18.43
CA VAL A 88 -5.72 5.95 18.92
C VAL A 88 -5.62 6.10 20.43
N GLU A 89 -5.91 7.31 20.94
CA GLU A 89 -5.90 7.62 22.37
C GLU A 89 -7.11 6.99 23.06
N ILE A 90 -6.85 6.33 24.19
CA ILE A 90 -7.86 5.81 25.12
C ILE A 90 -7.66 6.52 26.45
N THR A 91 -8.73 7.13 26.98
CA THR A 91 -8.71 7.85 28.24
C THR A 91 -9.35 6.98 29.35
N SER A 92 -8.61 6.71 30.41
CA SER A 92 -9.15 5.97 31.56
C SER A 92 -10.27 6.78 32.22
N PRO A 93 -11.46 6.21 32.43
CA PRO A 93 -12.55 6.90 33.11
C PRO A 93 -12.33 7.05 34.62
N ILE A 94 -11.33 6.34 35.20
CA ILE A 94 -11.07 6.32 36.64
C ILE A 94 -10.17 7.50 37.05
N ASP A 95 -9.04 7.67 36.34
CA ASP A 95 -8.00 8.62 36.70
C ASP A 95 -7.65 9.63 35.59
N GLY A 96 -8.30 9.52 34.44
CA GLY A 96 -8.06 10.36 33.28
C GLY A 96 -6.70 10.09 32.57
N SER A 97 -6.00 9.01 32.97
CA SER A 97 -4.74 8.62 32.32
C SER A 97 -4.97 8.26 30.87
N LYS A 98 -3.96 8.50 30.04
CA LYS A 98 -4.01 8.26 28.59
C LYS A 98 -3.14 7.06 28.23
N SER A 99 -3.71 6.15 27.45
CA SER A 99 -3.03 5.06 26.78
C SER A 99 -3.26 5.13 25.27
N TYR A 100 -2.48 4.39 24.50
CA TYR A 100 -2.54 4.46 23.04
C TYR A 100 -2.72 3.07 22.45
N ALA A 101 -3.89 2.83 21.86
CA ALA A 101 -4.19 1.59 21.19
C ALA A 101 -3.47 1.50 19.83
N GLN A 102 -2.90 0.34 19.54
CA GLN A 102 -2.35 -0.03 18.24
C GLN A 102 -3.47 -0.56 17.36
N VAL A 103 -3.45 -0.27 16.07
CA VAL A 103 -4.51 -0.69 15.14
C VAL A 103 -3.95 -1.67 14.13
N PHE A 104 -4.38 -2.91 14.24
CA PHE A 104 -4.07 -4.00 13.31
C PHE A 104 -4.97 -3.91 12.07
N VAL A 105 -4.41 -4.22 10.90
CA VAL A 105 -5.12 -4.27 9.62
C VAL A 105 -4.77 -5.58 8.93
N GLY A 106 -5.80 -6.34 8.56
CA GLY A 106 -5.70 -7.50 7.69
C GLY A 106 -6.50 -7.27 6.41
N VAL A 107 -6.01 -7.72 5.27
CA VAL A 107 -6.70 -7.63 3.99
C VAL A 107 -6.58 -8.94 3.20
N LEU A 108 -7.70 -9.48 2.76
CA LEU A 108 -7.70 -10.62 1.85
C LEU A 108 -7.17 -10.22 0.47
N GLY A 109 -6.18 -10.94 -0.02
CA GLY A 109 -5.47 -10.62 -1.26
C GLY A 109 -6.39 -10.64 -2.50
N ALA A 110 -7.37 -11.54 -2.55
CA ALA A 110 -8.28 -11.72 -3.66
C ALA A 110 -9.32 -10.60 -3.75
N SER A 111 -10.12 -10.41 -2.70
CA SER A 111 -11.28 -9.50 -2.66
C SER A 111 -10.91 -8.08 -2.19
N GLY A 112 -9.82 -7.93 -1.45
CA GLY A 112 -9.53 -6.71 -0.70
C GLY A 112 -10.45 -6.52 0.52
N TYR A 113 -11.15 -7.60 0.97
CA TYR A 113 -11.94 -7.58 2.19
C TYR A 113 -11.03 -7.26 3.36
N THR A 114 -11.38 -6.22 4.09
CA THR A 114 -10.50 -5.62 5.10
C THR A 114 -11.05 -5.90 6.49
N PHE A 115 -10.18 -6.35 7.37
CA PHE A 115 -10.40 -6.47 8.80
C PHE A 115 -9.49 -5.48 9.54
N THR A 116 -9.98 -4.90 10.63
CA THR A 116 -9.16 -4.03 11.49
C THR A 116 -9.61 -4.15 12.93
N TYR A 117 -8.62 -4.16 13.84
CA TYR A 117 -8.85 -4.39 15.27
C TYR A 117 -7.83 -3.60 16.09
N ALA A 118 -8.28 -2.98 17.18
CA ALA A 118 -7.42 -2.22 18.08
C ALA A 118 -7.00 -3.09 19.27
N VAL A 119 -5.73 -3.00 19.64
CA VAL A 119 -5.13 -3.74 20.77
C VAL A 119 -4.23 -2.81 21.58
N PRO A 120 -3.92 -3.17 22.86
CA PRO A 120 -3.09 -2.31 23.72
C PRO A 120 -1.66 -2.16 23.23
N SER A 121 -1.08 -3.19 22.61
CA SER A 121 0.32 -3.18 22.17
C SER A 121 0.55 -4.13 20.99
N GLN A 122 1.74 -4.08 20.40
CA GLN A 122 2.18 -5.00 19.34
C GLN A 122 2.93 -6.23 19.90
N LYS A 123 2.73 -6.57 21.18
CA LYS A 123 3.29 -7.79 21.77
C LYS A 123 2.67 -9.03 21.14
N THR A 124 3.36 -10.15 21.21
CA THR A 124 2.95 -11.43 20.60
C THR A 124 1.53 -11.85 21.01
N GLU A 125 1.18 -11.75 22.29
CA GLU A 125 -0.15 -12.07 22.83
C GLU A 125 -1.28 -11.31 22.10
N HIS A 126 -1.15 -9.99 21.99
CA HIS A 126 -2.13 -9.16 21.30
C HIS A 126 -2.10 -9.33 19.77
N TRP A 127 -0.94 -9.70 19.23
CA TRP A 127 -0.82 -9.99 17.81
C TRP A 127 -1.54 -11.28 17.44
N LEU A 128 -1.40 -12.33 18.25
CA LEU A 128 -2.15 -13.59 18.10
C LEU A 128 -3.66 -13.35 18.27
N GLU A 129 -4.07 -12.53 19.25
CA GLU A 129 -5.46 -12.11 19.42
C GLU A 129 -6.03 -11.49 18.14
N CYS A 130 -5.26 -10.60 17.47
CA CYS A 130 -5.69 -9.99 16.21
C CYS A 130 -5.98 -11.03 15.13
N PHE A 131 -5.19 -12.11 15.01
CA PHE A 131 -5.45 -13.19 14.06
C PHE A 131 -6.70 -13.99 14.40
N ILE A 132 -6.91 -14.33 15.67
CA ILE A 132 -8.12 -15.02 16.11
C ILE A 132 -9.35 -14.20 15.73
N LYS A 133 -9.34 -12.90 16.03
CA LYS A 133 -10.43 -11.99 15.68
C LYS A 133 -10.59 -11.80 14.17
N ALA A 134 -9.50 -11.83 13.40
CA ALA A 134 -9.56 -11.79 11.94
C ALA A 134 -10.19 -13.08 11.37
N PHE A 135 -9.81 -14.24 11.84
CA PHE A 135 -10.35 -15.53 11.39
C PHE A 135 -11.84 -15.67 11.73
N GLU A 136 -12.24 -15.25 12.95
CA GLU A 136 -13.65 -15.17 13.34
C GLU A 136 -14.46 -14.25 12.40
N HIS A 137 -13.92 -13.08 12.08
CA HIS A 137 -14.58 -12.09 11.23
C HIS A 137 -14.68 -12.54 9.76
N ILE A 138 -13.63 -13.17 9.23
CA ILE A 138 -13.56 -13.67 7.85
C ILE A 138 -14.40 -14.95 7.69
N GLY A 139 -14.61 -15.68 8.79
CA GLY A 139 -15.31 -16.96 8.78
C GLY A 139 -14.45 -18.14 8.31
N GLY A 140 -13.12 -18.01 8.42
CA GLY A 140 -12.17 -19.05 8.02
C GLY A 140 -10.72 -18.62 8.19
N VAL A 141 -9.81 -19.58 7.98
CA VAL A 141 -8.36 -19.37 8.06
C VAL A 141 -7.79 -19.34 6.64
N PRO A 142 -7.06 -18.28 6.24
CA PRO A 142 -6.37 -18.23 4.95
C PRO A 142 -5.21 -19.25 4.92
N GLU A 143 -4.89 -19.76 3.72
CA GLU A 143 -3.75 -20.68 3.53
C GLU A 143 -2.41 -20.04 3.94
N THR A 144 -2.30 -18.72 3.78
CA THR A 144 -1.03 -18.01 4.00
C THR A 144 -1.24 -16.66 4.65
N ILE A 145 -0.40 -16.34 5.64
CA ILE A 145 -0.30 -15.01 6.24
C ILE A 145 0.94 -14.32 5.70
N ILE A 146 0.76 -13.12 5.12
CA ILE A 146 1.85 -12.28 4.61
C ILE A 146 2.04 -11.07 5.52
N THR A 147 3.20 -10.97 6.16
CA THR A 147 3.51 -9.88 7.10
C THR A 147 4.93 -9.36 6.90
N ASP A 148 5.15 -8.06 7.21
CA ASP A 148 6.50 -7.49 7.33
C ASP A 148 6.92 -7.27 8.78
N ASN A 149 6.02 -7.48 9.72
CA ASN A 149 6.33 -7.37 11.15
C ASN A 149 7.17 -8.56 11.61
N LEU A 150 8.41 -8.59 11.10
CA LEU A 150 9.39 -9.64 11.41
C LEU A 150 9.73 -9.71 12.90
N LYS A 151 9.56 -8.63 13.67
CA LYS A 151 9.93 -8.60 15.09
C LYS A 151 8.99 -9.44 15.97
N ALA A 152 7.72 -9.54 15.61
CA ALA A 152 6.74 -10.36 16.32
C ALA A 152 6.68 -11.80 15.78
N ALA A 153 7.08 -12.01 14.51
CA ALA A 153 7.00 -13.30 13.82
C ALA A 153 8.34 -14.02 13.69
N VAL A 154 9.47 -13.28 13.65
CA VAL A 154 10.78 -13.84 13.29
C VAL A 154 11.86 -13.37 14.24
N ILE A 155 12.57 -14.31 14.86
CA ILE A 155 13.71 -14.02 15.74
C ILE A 155 14.94 -13.65 14.90
N LYS A 156 15.20 -14.37 13.81
CA LYS A 156 16.33 -14.12 12.90
C LYS A 156 15.97 -14.49 11.45
N ASN A 157 16.48 -13.68 10.52
CA ASN A 157 16.45 -13.99 9.09
C ASN A 157 17.90 -14.19 8.62
N ASN A 158 18.37 -15.42 8.63
CA ASN A 158 19.71 -15.80 8.23
C ASN A 158 19.70 -16.49 6.84
N LYS A 159 20.88 -16.60 6.20
CA LYS A 159 21.07 -17.34 4.93
C LYS A 159 20.65 -18.82 5.02
N SER A 160 20.50 -19.36 6.23
CA SER A 160 20.09 -20.75 6.51
C SER A 160 18.59 -20.95 6.73
N GLY A 161 17.77 -19.88 6.70
CA GLY A 161 16.33 -19.97 6.85
C GLY A 161 15.72 -18.94 7.81
N LEU A 162 14.39 -18.96 7.91
CA LEU A 162 13.59 -18.15 8.82
C LEU A 162 13.48 -18.85 10.16
N GLU A 163 13.90 -18.18 11.23
CA GLU A 163 13.67 -18.63 12.60
C GLU A 163 12.46 -17.83 13.14
N LEU A 164 11.30 -18.49 13.19
CA LEU A 164 10.06 -17.92 13.70
C LEU A 164 10.06 -17.92 15.24
N GLN A 165 9.30 -17.00 15.83
CA GLN A 165 9.03 -17.07 17.25
C GLN A 165 8.16 -18.31 17.52
N LYS A 166 8.55 -19.13 18.49
CA LYS A 166 7.91 -20.42 18.75
C LYS A 166 6.41 -20.34 18.94
N ASP A 167 5.93 -19.36 19.71
CA ASP A 167 4.49 -19.18 19.95
C ASP A 167 3.71 -18.94 18.64
N PHE A 168 4.34 -18.26 17.68
CA PHE A 168 3.71 -18.00 16.38
C PHE A 168 3.80 -19.20 15.43
N GLU A 169 4.88 -20.00 15.53
CA GLU A 169 4.99 -21.29 14.84
C GLU A 169 3.92 -22.28 15.32
N ASP A 170 3.79 -22.43 16.63
CA ASP A 170 2.78 -23.30 17.25
C ASP A 170 1.36 -22.83 16.90
N PHE A 171 1.13 -21.52 16.86
CA PHE A 171 -0.13 -20.93 16.44
C PHE A 171 -0.43 -21.21 14.94
N ALA A 172 0.58 -21.07 14.08
CA ALA A 172 0.43 -21.36 12.65
C ALA A 172 0.16 -22.85 12.39
N ALA A 173 0.83 -23.73 13.13
CA ALA A 173 0.58 -25.17 13.08
C ALA A 173 -0.81 -25.54 13.58
N HIS A 174 -1.31 -24.88 14.64
CA HIS A 174 -2.64 -25.11 15.18
C HIS A 174 -3.76 -24.75 14.19
N TYR A 175 -3.61 -23.64 13.49
CA TYR A 175 -4.60 -23.14 12.52
C TYR A 175 -4.34 -23.59 11.08
N ASP A 176 -3.26 -24.34 10.82
CA ASP A 176 -2.87 -24.89 9.53
C ASP A 176 -2.71 -23.83 8.43
N PHE A 177 -1.88 -22.81 8.70
CA PHE A 177 -1.52 -21.78 7.71
C PHE A 177 0.00 -21.61 7.58
N ALA A 178 0.44 -21.19 6.40
CA ALA A 178 1.84 -20.84 6.13
C ALA A 178 2.12 -19.36 6.45
N ILE A 179 3.34 -19.06 6.90
CA ILE A 179 3.81 -17.70 7.16
C ILE A 179 4.80 -17.30 6.06
N LEU A 180 4.47 -16.23 5.33
CA LEU A 180 5.35 -15.65 4.32
C LEU A 180 5.75 -14.22 4.72
N PRO A 181 7.00 -14.02 5.16
CA PRO A 181 7.50 -12.68 5.37
C PRO A 181 7.69 -11.97 4.03
N THR A 182 7.36 -10.68 3.98
CA THR A 182 7.63 -9.88 2.80
C THR A 182 9.14 -9.76 2.57
N ARG A 183 9.53 -9.81 1.29
CA ARG A 183 10.96 -9.73 0.93
C ARG A 183 11.52 -8.34 1.23
N PRO A 184 12.68 -8.22 1.88
CA PRO A 184 13.33 -6.94 2.11
C PRO A 184 13.53 -6.17 0.80
N ARG A 185 13.26 -4.87 0.80
CA ARG A 185 13.45 -3.95 -0.35
C ARG A 185 12.59 -4.24 -1.60
N LYS A 186 11.48 -4.99 -1.47
CA LYS A 186 10.48 -5.13 -2.54
C LYS A 186 9.13 -4.54 -2.12
N PRO A 187 8.94 -3.22 -2.16
CA PRO A 187 7.72 -2.54 -1.71
C PRO A 187 6.45 -3.01 -2.45
N LYS A 188 6.62 -3.61 -3.64
CA LYS A 188 5.48 -4.12 -4.42
C LYS A 188 4.78 -5.34 -3.80
N ASP A 189 5.49 -6.11 -2.98
CA ASP A 189 4.93 -7.30 -2.31
C ASP A 189 3.91 -6.89 -1.21
N LYS A 190 3.97 -5.65 -0.71
CA LYS A 190 3.11 -5.07 0.33
C LYS A 190 1.94 -4.23 -0.16
N SER A 191 1.88 -3.93 -1.46
CA SER A 191 0.93 -2.96 -2.01
C SER A 191 -0.53 -3.13 -1.53
N PRO A 192 -1.11 -4.35 -1.42
CA PRO A 192 -2.47 -4.51 -0.90
C PRO A 192 -2.61 -4.13 0.58
N ALA A 193 -1.65 -4.53 1.44
CA ALA A 193 -1.68 -4.21 2.87
C ALA A 193 -1.50 -2.69 3.10
N GLU A 194 -0.54 -2.06 2.41
CA GLU A 194 -0.33 -0.60 2.48
C GLU A 194 -1.57 0.18 2.05
N VAL A 195 -2.24 -0.25 0.97
CA VAL A 195 -3.50 0.36 0.52
C VAL A 195 -4.60 0.17 1.55
N ALA A 196 -4.72 -1.02 2.15
CA ALA A 196 -5.69 -1.29 3.21
C ALA A 196 -5.43 -0.41 4.45
N VAL A 197 -4.18 -0.28 4.89
CA VAL A 197 -3.78 0.64 5.97
C VAL A 197 -4.19 2.08 5.66
N GLN A 198 -3.93 2.57 4.43
CA GLN A 198 -4.36 3.91 4.03
C GLN A 198 -5.90 4.08 4.03
N ILE A 199 -6.64 3.07 3.61
CA ILE A 199 -8.12 3.07 3.65
C ILE A 199 -8.59 3.15 5.10
N VAL A 200 -8.05 2.33 6.00
CA VAL A 200 -8.37 2.34 7.42
C VAL A 200 -8.07 3.71 8.04
N GLN A 201 -6.88 4.25 7.79
CA GLN A 201 -6.49 5.57 8.31
C GLN A 201 -7.40 6.69 7.84
N ARG A 202 -7.75 6.71 6.54
CA ARG A 202 -8.53 7.80 5.93
C ARG A 202 -10.03 7.67 6.17
N SER A 203 -10.56 6.45 6.15
CA SER A 203 -12.01 6.22 6.17
C SER A 203 -12.53 5.78 7.53
N ILE A 204 -11.68 5.22 8.40
CA ILE A 204 -12.06 4.80 9.76
C ILE A 204 -11.46 5.77 10.78
N LEU A 205 -10.14 5.78 10.95
CA LEU A 205 -9.51 6.55 12.03
C LEU A 205 -9.71 8.07 11.87
N ALA A 206 -9.70 8.58 10.64
CA ALA A 206 -10.00 9.99 10.40
C ALA A 206 -11.46 10.34 10.68
N ALA A 207 -12.41 9.43 10.43
CA ALA A 207 -13.82 9.62 10.76
C ALA A 207 -14.08 9.60 12.29
N LEU A 208 -13.25 8.85 13.02
CA LEU A 208 -13.34 8.72 14.49
C LEU A 208 -12.52 9.78 15.24
N ARG A 209 -11.77 10.65 14.57
CA ARG A 209 -10.78 11.59 15.15
C ARG A 209 -11.33 12.51 16.27
N ASN A 210 -12.60 12.82 16.25
CA ASN A 210 -13.25 13.73 17.22
C ASN A 210 -13.98 12.97 18.33
N GLN A 211 -13.97 11.63 18.30
CA GLN A 211 -14.56 10.81 19.35
C GLN A 211 -13.53 10.53 20.44
N LYS A 212 -13.99 10.51 21.68
CA LYS A 212 -13.20 10.09 22.84
C LYS A 212 -13.57 8.66 23.17
N PHE A 213 -12.60 7.82 23.43
CA PHE A 213 -12.80 6.43 23.79
C PHE A 213 -12.28 6.18 25.20
N PHE A 214 -13.04 5.47 25.98
CA PHE A 214 -12.73 5.14 27.35
C PHE A 214 -12.30 3.69 27.55
N SER A 215 -12.47 2.86 26.52
CA SER A 215 -11.95 1.49 26.48
C SER A 215 -11.58 1.06 25.04
N ILE A 216 -10.78 0.00 24.93
CA ILE A 216 -10.42 -0.60 23.64
C ILE A 216 -11.64 -1.26 23.00
N GLU A 217 -12.53 -1.84 23.79
CA GLU A 217 -13.76 -2.47 23.34
C GLU A 217 -14.71 -1.46 22.71
N GLU A 218 -14.80 -0.25 23.30
CA GLU A 218 -15.59 0.86 22.73
C GLU A 218 -15.00 1.29 21.37
N LEU A 219 -13.68 1.44 21.30
CA LEU A 219 -12.98 1.74 20.05
C LEU A 219 -13.24 0.64 19.02
N ASN A 220 -13.12 -0.63 19.39
CA ASN A 220 -13.32 -1.75 18.46
C ASN A 220 -14.76 -1.81 17.92
N ARG A 221 -15.77 -1.51 18.72
CA ARG A 221 -17.17 -1.37 18.21
C ARG A 221 -17.30 -0.28 17.17
N ALA A 222 -16.74 0.91 17.45
CA ALA A 222 -16.78 2.02 16.50
C ALA A 222 -16.01 1.73 15.20
N ILE A 223 -14.88 1.02 15.29
CA ILE A 223 -14.10 0.53 14.15
C ILE A 223 -14.93 -0.44 13.31
N GLN A 224 -15.58 -1.42 13.96
CA GLN A 224 -16.39 -2.46 13.29
C GLN A 224 -17.51 -1.84 12.45
N GLU A 225 -18.26 -0.90 13.01
CA GLU A 225 -19.34 -0.21 12.28
C GLU A 225 -18.84 0.47 11.00
N LYS A 226 -17.68 1.14 11.06
CA LYS A 226 -17.09 1.81 9.89
C LYS A 226 -16.51 0.83 8.89
N MET A 227 -15.95 -0.28 9.36
CA MET A 227 -15.37 -1.33 8.54
C MET A 227 -16.46 -2.04 7.70
N ASP A 228 -17.61 -2.32 8.30
CA ASP A 228 -18.75 -2.94 7.60
C ASP A 228 -19.24 -2.06 6.44
N ILE A 229 -19.30 -0.75 6.64
CA ILE A 229 -19.65 0.20 5.57
C ILE A 229 -18.64 0.13 4.43
N ILE A 230 -17.33 0.06 4.74
CA ILE A 230 -16.27 0.00 3.72
C ILE A 230 -16.32 -1.31 2.95
N ASN A 231 -16.52 -2.43 3.64
CA ASN A 231 -16.54 -3.76 3.02
C ASN A 231 -17.79 -3.98 2.15
N ARG A 232 -18.92 -3.38 2.50
CA ARG A 232 -20.18 -3.44 1.73
C ARG A 232 -20.23 -2.45 0.57
N LYS A 233 -19.31 -1.47 0.53
CA LYS A 233 -19.27 -0.49 -0.56
C LYS A 233 -18.76 -1.14 -1.83
N THR A 234 -19.52 -0.99 -2.94
CA THR A 234 -19.08 -1.39 -4.28
C THR A 234 -17.80 -0.66 -4.67
N THR A 235 -16.86 -1.38 -5.29
CA THR A 235 -15.61 -0.82 -5.75
C THR A 235 -15.70 -0.47 -7.23
N ARG A 236 -14.98 0.59 -7.66
CA ARG A 236 -14.91 0.95 -9.10
C ARG A 236 -14.29 -0.15 -9.97
N ARG A 237 -13.53 -1.04 -9.37
CA ARG A 237 -12.79 -2.10 -10.08
C ARG A 237 -13.65 -3.36 -10.28
N PHE A 238 -14.51 -3.64 -9.32
CA PHE A 238 -15.43 -4.76 -9.35
C PHE A 238 -16.83 -4.18 -9.17
N THR A 239 -17.80 -4.62 -9.95
CA THR A 239 -19.20 -4.20 -9.82
C THR A 239 -19.85 -4.71 -8.54
N ILE A 240 -19.13 -5.49 -7.75
CA ILE A 240 -19.50 -6.11 -6.48
C ILE A 240 -18.76 -5.45 -5.32
N SER A 241 -19.24 -5.63 -4.10
CA SER A 241 -18.59 -5.20 -2.87
C SER A 241 -17.39 -6.10 -2.53
N ARG A 242 -16.60 -5.72 -1.51
CA ARG A 242 -15.52 -6.57 -1.01
C ARG A 242 -16.05 -7.77 -0.22
N PHE A 243 -17.27 -7.64 0.28
CA PHE A 243 -17.96 -8.67 1.05
C PHE A 243 -18.51 -9.80 0.15
N GLU A 244 -18.97 -9.46 -1.04
CA GLU A 244 -19.43 -10.41 -2.07
C GLU A 244 -18.24 -11.06 -2.78
#